data_6c4c837ed6a83305b67e9747446e63c7
#
_entry.id   6c4c837ed6a83305b67e9747446e63c7
#
_cell.length_a   1.000
_cell.length_b   1.000
_cell.length_c   1.000
_cell.angle_alpha   90.00
_cell.angle_beta   90.00
_cell.angle_gamma   90.00
#
_symmetry.space_group_name_H-M   'P 1'
#
loop_
_entity.id
_entity.type
_entity.pdbx_description
1 polymer ?
#
loop_
_entity_poly.entity_id
_entity_poly.type
_entity_poly.pdbx_seq_one_letter_code
_entity_poly.pdbx_strand_id
1 'polypeptide(L)'
;VEKVIVIGGGLAGSEAAWQLAKRGIKVILYEMKPKRFSPAHKSSFLAELVCSNSLKSLELNTAHGLLKEEMRRFDSLIIQEAFASRVPAGSALAVDREEFSRRITERLMSLPQLEIIREEVTEIPKEGFVTNCHRPFDF
;
A
#
# COMPACT_ATOMS: atom_id res chain seq x y z
N VAL A 1 -0.51 13.53 -20.46
CA VAL A 1 -1.27 12.65 -19.55
C VAL A 1 -0.70 12.84 -18.16
N GLU A 2 -1.52 13.32 -17.26
CA GLU A 2 -1.14 13.44 -15.85
C GLU A 2 -0.81 12.06 -15.27
N LYS A 3 0.28 11.97 -14.57
CA LYS A 3 0.68 10.80 -13.78
C LYS A 3 0.97 11.22 -12.35
N VAL A 4 0.63 10.35 -11.41
CA VAL A 4 0.90 10.56 -9.98
C VAL A 4 2.01 9.64 -9.54
N ILE A 5 2.95 10.19 -8.79
CA ILE A 5 4.04 9.43 -8.18
C ILE A 5 3.68 9.20 -6.72
N VAL A 6 3.72 7.93 -6.31
CA VAL A 6 3.53 7.51 -4.92
C VAL A 6 4.86 6.95 -4.41
N ILE A 7 5.34 7.46 -3.29
CA ILE A 7 6.61 7.03 -2.70
C ILE A 7 6.33 6.20 -1.44
N GLY A 8 6.76 4.95 -1.49
CA GLY A 8 6.57 3.97 -0.43
C GLY A 8 5.34 3.09 -0.63
N GLY A 9 5.58 1.78 -0.72
CA GLY A 9 4.55 0.75 -0.88
C GLY A 9 4.05 0.15 0.45
N GLY A 10 3.96 0.96 1.51
CA GLY A 10 3.31 0.58 2.76
C GLY A 10 1.79 0.58 2.64
N LEU A 11 1.07 0.52 3.76
CA LEU A 11 -0.40 0.53 3.77
C LEU A 11 -0.97 1.77 3.07
N ALA A 12 -0.48 2.96 3.43
CA ALA A 12 -0.96 4.22 2.88
C ALA A 12 -0.66 4.37 1.39
N GLY A 13 0.57 4.08 0.96
CA GLY A 13 0.95 4.18 -0.45
C GLY A 13 0.25 3.15 -1.33
N SER A 14 0.06 1.93 -0.83
CA SER A 14 -0.69 0.89 -1.53
C SER A 14 -2.16 1.30 -1.73
N GLU A 15 -2.80 1.86 -0.70
CA GLU A 15 -4.17 2.37 -0.81
C GLU A 15 -4.26 3.56 -1.78
N ALA A 16 -3.34 4.52 -1.69
CA ALA A 16 -3.30 5.66 -2.58
C ALA A 16 -3.14 5.23 -4.04
N ALA A 17 -2.20 4.34 -4.32
CA ALA A 17 -1.98 3.80 -5.66
C ALA A 17 -3.22 3.08 -6.20
N TRP A 18 -3.89 2.28 -5.38
CA TRP A 18 -5.16 1.62 -5.73
C TRP A 18 -6.24 2.63 -6.09
N GLN A 19 -6.48 3.61 -5.22
CA GLN A 19 -7.56 4.59 -5.41
C GLN A 19 -7.34 5.45 -6.67
N LEU A 20 -6.11 5.81 -6.98
CA LEU A 20 -5.75 6.57 -8.17
C LEU A 20 -5.89 5.72 -9.44
N ALA A 21 -5.25 4.55 -9.48
CA ALA A 21 -5.23 3.68 -10.65
C ALA A 21 -6.64 3.20 -11.03
N LYS A 22 -7.46 2.87 -10.06
CA LYS A 22 -8.86 2.49 -10.23
C LYS A 22 -9.73 3.60 -10.85
N ARG A 23 -9.33 4.87 -10.69
CA ARG A 23 -9.96 6.03 -11.34
C ARG A 23 -9.37 6.36 -12.71
N GLY A 24 -8.52 5.48 -13.25
CA GLY A 24 -7.91 5.66 -14.57
C GLY A 24 -6.68 6.58 -14.58
N ILE A 25 -6.21 7.02 -13.42
CA ILE A 25 -5.02 7.86 -13.30
C ILE A 25 -3.78 6.97 -13.40
N LYS A 26 -2.82 7.37 -14.22
CA LYS A 26 -1.53 6.69 -14.30
C LYS A 26 -0.73 6.91 -13.01
N VAL A 27 -0.25 5.83 -12.42
CA VAL A 27 0.48 5.85 -11.15
C VAL A 27 1.83 5.17 -11.31
N ILE A 28 2.86 5.79 -10.75
CA ILE A 28 4.16 5.16 -10.52
C ILE A 28 4.36 5.04 -9.02
N LEU A 29 4.42 3.81 -8.53
CA LEU A 29 4.67 3.50 -7.12
C LEU A 29 6.13 3.09 -6.94
N TYR A 30 6.87 3.89 -6.17
CA TYR A 30 8.23 3.56 -5.76
C TYR A 30 8.23 2.81 -4.43
N GLU A 31 8.90 1.66 -4.42
CA GLU A 31 9.11 0.87 -3.21
C GLU A 31 10.57 0.40 -3.16
N MET A 32 11.26 0.70 -2.07
CA MET A 32 12.69 0.36 -1.93
C MET A 32 12.97 -1.13 -1.82
N LYS A 33 12.01 -1.91 -1.30
CA LYS A 33 12.17 -3.37 -1.17
C LYS A 33 11.98 -4.06 -2.53
N PRO A 34 12.71 -5.11 -2.84
CA PRO A 34 13.70 -5.83 -2.01
C PRO A 34 15.12 -5.26 -2.07
N LYS A 35 15.40 -4.20 -2.84
CA LYS A 35 16.77 -3.66 -2.97
C LYS A 35 17.30 -3.11 -1.65
N ARG A 36 16.43 -2.51 -0.85
CA ARG A 36 16.72 -2.02 0.49
C ARG A 36 15.59 -2.35 1.46
N PHE A 37 15.95 -2.76 2.66
CA PHE A 37 15.02 -3.03 3.74
C PHE A 37 15.26 -2.06 4.91
N SER A 38 14.18 -1.61 5.56
CA SER A 38 14.30 -1.04 6.89
C SER A 38 14.53 -2.16 7.92
N PRO A 39 15.03 -1.87 9.14
CA PRO A 39 15.20 -2.90 10.17
C PRO A 39 13.94 -3.67 10.53
N ALA A 40 12.76 -3.10 10.29
CA ALA A 40 11.47 -3.70 10.62
C ALA A 40 10.92 -4.63 9.53
N HIS A 41 11.27 -4.41 8.27
CA HIS A 41 10.73 -5.15 7.13
C HIS A 41 11.55 -6.41 6.81
N LYS A 42 10.87 -7.47 6.39
CA LYS A 42 11.48 -8.77 6.04
C LYS A 42 11.00 -9.32 4.70
N SER A 43 9.86 -8.85 4.20
CA SER A 43 9.26 -9.32 2.96
C SER A 43 9.40 -8.29 1.84
N SER A 44 9.49 -8.76 0.59
CA SER A 44 9.43 -7.92 -0.61
C SER A 44 8.01 -7.46 -0.96
N PHE A 45 6.98 -8.02 -0.32
CA PHE A 45 5.60 -7.64 -0.57
C PHE A 45 5.31 -6.21 -0.13
N LEU A 46 4.32 -5.61 -0.78
CA LEU A 46 3.75 -4.32 -0.40
C LEU A 46 2.86 -4.47 0.85
N ALA A 47 2.58 -3.36 1.50
CA ALA A 47 1.70 -3.30 2.68
C ALA A 47 2.08 -4.29 3.80
N GLU A 48 3.37 -4.52 4.01
CA GLU A 48 3.86 -5.41 5.06
C GLU A 48 3.53 -4.87 6.46
N LEU A 49 2.85 -5.70 7.27
CA LEU A 49 2.58 -5.40 8.68
C LEU A 49 3.76 -5.84 9.55
N VAL A 50 4.43 -4.88 10.19
CA VAL A 50 5.68 -5.13 10.91
C VAL A 50 5.54 -5.28 12.43
N CYS A 51 4.53 -4.66 13.05
CA CYS A 51 4.36 -4.65 14.51
C CYS A 51 3.34 -5.66 15.01
N SER A 52 2.21 -5.78 14.30
CA SER A 52 1.08 -6.60 14.72
C SER A 52 0.31 -7.08 13.50
N ASN A 53 -0.40 -8.20 13.65
CA ASN A 53 -1.34 -8.67 12.65
C ASN A 53 -2.76 -8.13 12.86
N SER A 54 -2.97 -7.28 13.88
CA SER A 54 -4.28 -6.73 14.22
C SER A 54 -4.46 -5.33 13.66
N LEU A 55 -5.55 -5.14 12.91
CA LEU A 55 -6.05 -3.85 12.49
C LEU A 55 -7.09 -3.27 13.47
N LYS A 56 -7.08 -3.76 14.71
CA LYS A 56 -7.94 -3.30 15.82
C LYS A 56 -9.43 -3.64 15.63
N SER A 57 -10.27 -3.05 16.48
CA SER A 57 -11.70 -3.34 16.57
C SER A 57 -12.47 -3.14 15.26
N LEU A 58 -13.51 -3.97 15.07
CA LEU A 58 -14.54 -3.82 14.04
C LEU A 58 -15.83 -3.18 14.57
N GLU A 59 -15.90 -2.94 15.88
CA GLU A 59 -17.11 -2.38 16.50
C GLU A 59 -17.28 -0.91 16.12
N LEU A 60 -18.47 -0.57 15.59
CA LEU A 60 -18.76 0.77 15.07
C LEU A 60 -18.78 1.87 16.15
N ASN A 61 -18.92 1.49 17.41
CA ASN A 61 -18.83 2.42 18.55
C ASN A 61 -17.38 2.73 18.97
N THR A 62 -16.41 2.21 18.25
CA THR A 62 -14.99 2.52 18.42
C THR A 62 -14.48 3.33 17.23
N ALA A 63 -13.50 4.21 17.47
CA ALA A 63 -12.87 4.98 16.39
C ALA A 63 -12.27 4.08 15.31
N HIS A 64 -11.65 2.98 15.70
CA HIS A 64 -11.06 2.01 14.78
C HIS A 64 -12.09 1.28 13.91
N GLY A 65 -13.24 0.91 14.48
CA GLY A 65 -14.31 0.26 13.75
C GLY A 65 -15.01 1.23 12.80
N LEU A 66 -15.29 2.44 13.25
CA LEU A 66 -15.90 3.48 12.42
C LEU A 66 -15.01 3.82 11.21
N LEU A 67 -13.71 4.04 11.43
CA LEU A 67 -12.76 4.31 10.34
C LEU A 67 -12.76 3.18 9.29
N LYS A 68 -12.76 1.91 9.73
CA LYS A 68 -12.81 0.78 8.78
C LYS A 68 -14.10 0.74 7.97
N GLU A 69 -15.23 1.05 8.58
CA GLU A 69 -16.50 1.13 7.85
C GLU A 69 -16.49 2.26 6.83
N GLU A 70 -15.94 3.41 7.17
CA GLU A 70 -15.77 4.52 6.22
C GLU A 70 -14.85 4.11 5.06
N MET A 71 -13.70 3.52 5.34
CA MET A 71 -12.78 3.01 4.31
C MET A 71 -13.45 1.95 3.42
N ARG A 72 -14.26 1.06 4.01
CA ARG A 72 -15.04 0.06 3.26
C ARG A 72 -15.98 0.71 2.25
N ARG A 73 -16.64 1.80 2.62
CA ARG A 73 -17.54 2.57 1.72
C ARG A 73 -16.79 3.25 0.58
N PHE A 74 -15.52 3.57 0.76
CA PHE A 74 -14.64 4.06 -0.30
C PHE A 74 -13.99 2.94 -1.14
N ASP A 75 -14.40 1.69 -0.92
CA ASP A 75 -13.89 0.54 -1.65
C ASP A 75 -12.37 0.38 -1.45
N SER A 76 -11.92 0.49 -0.20
CA SER A 76 -10.52 0.37 0.21
C SER A 76 -9.96 -1.00 -0.10
N LEU A 77 -8.82 -1.05 -0.80
CA LEU A 77 -8.06 -2.27 -1.04
C LEU A 77 -7.60 -2.91 0.28
N ILE A 78 -7.08 -2.10 1.17
CA ILE A 78 -6.56 -2.55 2.47
C ILE A 78 -7.65 -3.28 3.25
N ILE A 79 -8.85 -2.73 3.32
CA ILE A 79 -9.97 -3.34 4.04
C ILE A 79 -10.47 -4.61 3.34
N GLN A 80 -10.58 -4.61 2.02
CA GLN A 80 -10.99 -5.81 1.27
C GLN A 80 -10.04 -6.98 1.52
N GLU A 81 -8.74 -6.76 1.38
CA GLU A 81 -7.75 -7.81 1.54
C GLU A 81 -7.54 -8.20 3.01
N ALA A 82 -7.78 -7.30 3.96
CA ALA A 82 -7.81 -7.63 5.38
C ALA A 82 -8.95 -8.62 5.72
N PHE A 83 -10.14 -8.40 5.18
CA PHE A 83 -11.24 -9.37 5.36
C PHE A 83 -10.96 -10.70 4.65
N ALA A 84 -10.34 -10.67 3.48
CA ALA A 84 -10.00 -11.88 2.70
C ALA A 84 -8.90 -12.74 3.36
N SER A 85 -8.03 -12.13 4.16
CA SER A 85 -6.94 -12.80 4.89
C SER A 85 -7.18 -12.88 6.41
N ARG A 86 -8.43 -12.68 6.85
CA ARG A 86 -8.82 -12.64 8.26
C ARG A 86 -8.54 -13.97 8.97
N VAL A 87 -8.04 -13.85 10.19
CA VAL A 87 -7.92 -14.96 11.15
C VAL A 87 -8.79 -14.68 12.39
N PRO A 88 -9.21 -15.71 13.13
CA PRO A 88 -10.05 -15.52 14.32
C PRO A 88 -9.38 -14.64 15.37
N ALA A 89 -10.06 -13.58 15.81
CA ALA A 89 -9.57 -12.65 16.83
C ALA A 89 -10.70 -11.88 17.55
N GLY A 90 -11.84 -12.51 17.78
CA GLY A 90 -13.00 -11.90 18.44
C GLY A 90 -13.54 -10.70 17.64
N SER A 91 -13.68 -9.55 18.30
CA SER A 91 -14.15 -8.30 17.67
C SER A 91 -13.09 -7.55 16.89
N ALA A 92 -11.83 -7.99 16.91
CA ALA A 92 -10.75 -7.38 16.16
C ALA A 92 -10.65 -7.97 14.75
N LEU A 93 -10.17 -7.14 13.81
CA LEU A 93 -9.76 -7.57 12.48
C LEU A 93 -8.28 -7.95 12.53
N ALA A 94 -7.99 -9.22 12.74
CA ALA A 94 -6.64 -9.75 12.63
C ALA A 94 -6.48 -10.53 11.33
N VAL A 95 -5.28 -10.51 10.77
CA VAL A 95 -4.99 -11.09 9.46
C VAL A 95 -3.79 -12.04 9.52
N ASP A 96 -3.73 -13.00 8.59
CA ASP A 96 -2.48 -13.61 8.19
C ASP A 96 -1.64 -12.57 7.47
N ARG A 97 -0.50 -12.17 8.05
CA ARG A 97 0.31 -11.04 7.55
C ARG A 97 0.92 -11.28 6.18
N GLU A 98 1.36 -12.51 5.93
CA GLU A 98 1.97 -12.87 4.64
C GLU A 98 0.92 -12.93 3.55
N GLU A 99 -0.19 -13.60 3.80
CA GLU A 99 -1.32 -13.68 2.88
C GLU A 99 -1.89 -12.30 2.55
N PHE A 100 -2.05 -11.45 3.56
CA PHE A 100 -2.52 -10.08 3.40
C PHE A 100 -1.62 -9.26 2.46
N SER A 101 -0.31 -9.25 2.72
CA SER A 101 0.66 -8.49 1.93
C SER A 101 0.79 -9.06 0.50
N ARG A 102 0.79 -10.37 0.35
CA ARG A 102 0.82 -11.05 -0.95
C ARG A 102 -0.39 -10.65 -1.80
N ARG A 103 -1.58 -10.73 -1.26
CA ARG A 103 -2.83 -10.40 -1.96
C ARG A 103 -2.87 -8.95 -2.41
N ILE A 104 -2.47 -8.00 -1.54
CA ILE A 104 -2.38 -6.58 -1.91
C ILE A 104 -1.39 -6.39 -3.05
N THR A 105 -0.22 -7.02 -2.98
CA THR A 105 0.81 -6.93 -4.01
C THR A 105 0.29 -7.43 -5.36
N GLU A 106 -0.34 -8.59 -5.39
CA GLU A 106 -0.92 -9.18 -6.60
C GLU A 106 -2.02 -8.30 -7.20
N ARG A 107 -2.91 -7.76 -6.36
CA ARG A 107 -3.97 -6.85 -6.80
C ARG A 107 -3.41 -5.58 -7.45
N LEU A 108 -2.41 -4.96 -6.83
CA LEU A 108 -1.76 -3.78 -7.38
C LEU A 108 -1.01 -4.08 -8.68
N MET A 109 -0.29 -5.19 -8.74
CA MET A 109 0.43 -5.60 -9.96
C MET A 109 -0.51 -5.91 -11.15
N SER A 110 -1.77 -6.22 -10.90
CA SER A 110 -2.76 -6.49 -11.94
C SER A 110 -3.37 -5.22 -12.58
N LEU A 111 -3.12 -4.04 -12.01
CA LEU A 111 -3.69 -2.79 -12.50
C LEU A 111 -2.91 -2.23 -13.69
N PRO A 112 -3.55 -2.03 -14.86
CA PRO A 112 -2.85 -1.55 -16.06
C PRO A 112 -2.37 -0.10 -15.95
N GLN A 113 -2.94 0.72 -15.05
CA GLN A 113 -2.54 2.09 -14.81
C GLN A 113 -1.38 2.23 -13.81
N LEU A 114 -0.98 1.13 -13.15
CA LEU A 114 0.04 1.16 -12.10
C LEU A 114 1.34 0.52 -12.56
N GLU A 115 2.40 1.29 -12.47
CA GLU A 115 3.79 0.81 -12.60
C GLU A 115 4.43 0.79 -11.20
N ILE A 116 5.05 -0.33 -10.83
CA ILE A 116 5.77 -0.47 -9.56
C ILE A 116 7.26 -0.49 -9.86
N ILE A 117 7.98 0.52 -9.35
CA ILE A 117 9.43 0.63 -9.48
C ILE A 117 10.07 0.27 -8.15
N ARG A 118 10.90 -0.77 -8.16
CA ARG A 118 11.61 -1.27 -6.98
C ARG A 118 12.93 -0.50 -6.80
N GLU A 119 12.81 0.73 -6.32
CA GLU A 119 13.93 1.64 -6.07
C GLU A 119 13.67 2.53 -4.87
N GLU A 120 14.75 2.91 -4.17
CA GLU A 120 14.69 3.89 -3.09
C GLU A 120 14.66 5.31 -3.68
N VAL A 121 13.71 6.12 -3.22
CA VAL A 121 13.69 7.57 -3.48
C VAL A 121 14.35 8.26 -2.31
N THR A 122 15.47 8.92 -2.55
CA THR A 122 16.26 9.61 -1.52
C THR A 122 16.04 11.11 -1.48
N GLU A 123 15.57 11.69 -2.59
CA GLU A 123 15.36 13.13 -2.73
C GLU A 123 14.05 13.41 -3.48
N ILE A 124 13.40 14.51 -3.11
CA ILE A 124 12.28 15.10 -3.84
C ILE A 124 12.74 16.47 -4.31
N PRO A 125 13.29 16.59 -5.52
CA PRO A 125 13.78 17.87 -6.03
C PRO A 125 12.62 18.84 -6.31
N LYS A 126 12.91 20.13 -6.40
CA LYS A 126 11.91 21.15 -6.72
C LYS A 126 11.36 21.01 -8.15
N GLU A 127 12.17 20.47 -9.05
CA GLU A 127 11.85 20.23 -10.45
C GLU A 127 12.15 18.77 -10.80
N GLY A 128 11.13 17.93 -10.87
CA GLY A 128 11.25 16.51 -11.20
C GLY A 128 11.70 15.61 -10.03
N PHE A 129 11.74 14.30 -10.26
CA PHE A 129 12.19 13.30 -9.29
C PHE A 129 13.54 12.70 -9.68
N VAL A 130 14.43 12.55 -8.69
CA VAL A 130 15.67 11.79 -8.83
C VAL A 130 15.60 10.55 -7.94
N THR A 131 15.81 9.38 -8.53
CA THR A 131 16.05 8.13 -7.81
C THR A 131 17.56 7.86 -7.74
N ASN A 132 17.96 6.90 -6.90
CA ASN A 132 19.34 6.41 -6.84
C ASN A 132 19.85 5.86 -8.19
N CYS A 133 18.96 5.63 -9.16
CA CYS A 133 19.31 5.21 -10.53
C CYS A 133 19.53 6.37 -11.52
N HIS A 134 19.56 7.61 -11.07
CA HIS A 134 19.77 8.80 -11.91
C HIS A 134 18.82 8.89 -13.13
N ARG A 135 17.59 8.42 -13.01
CA ARG A 135 16.56 8.67 -14.02
C ARG A 135 15.83 9.95 -13.67
N PRO A 136 16.01 11.05 -14.43
CA PRO A 136 15.16 12.20 -14.27
C PRO A 136 13.73 11.84 -14.66
N PHE A 137 12.76 12.28 -13.86
CA PHE A 137 11.36 12.19 -14.25
C PHE A 137 10.93 13.50 -14.84
N ASP A 138 10.55 13.48 -16.11
CA ASP A 138 9.85 14.58 -16.73
C ASP A 138 8.40 14.55 -16.25
N PHE A 139 7.93 15.62 -15.70
CA PHE A 139 6.53 15.87 -15.39
C PHE A 139 5.76 16.32 -16.62
#